data_0675083c96fbafb5efd08f0c68950707
#
_entry.id   0675083c96fbafb5efd08f0c68950707
#
_cell.length_a   1.000
_cell.length_b   1.000
_cell.length_c   1.000
_cell.angle_alpha   90.00
_cell.angle_beta   90.00
_cell.angle_gamma   90.00
#
_symmetry.space_group_name_H-M   'P 1'
#
loop_
_entity.id
_entity.type
_entity.pdbx_description
1 polymer ?
#
loop_
_entity_poly.entity_id
_entity_poly.type
_entity_poly.pdbx_seq_one_letter_code
_entity_poly.pdbx_strand_id
1 'polypeptide(L)'
;MNEIELVCFKMISTLGAARSAFMEAMVAAKKGNFEEAQSLIEEGQQQRLKGHEIHFELLQKDSSENKVSFSLLLLHSEDQLMSAEILQVTSEEILALYQ
;
A
#
# COMPACT_ATOMS: atom_id res chain seq x y z
N MET A 1 21.73 -4.54 -7.82
CA MET A 1 20.48 -4.94 -7.10
C MET A 1 19.93 -6.18 -7.77
N ASN A 2 19.62 -7.23 -7.00
CA ASN A 2 19.05 -8.44 -7.59
C ASN A 2 17.56 -8.27 -7.86
N GLU A 3 16.96 -9.26 -8.53
CA GLU A 3 15.56 -9.21 -8.95
C GLU A 3 14.60 -9.07 -7.78
N ILE A 4 14.85 -9.79 -6.68
CA ILE A 4 13.99 -9.75 -5.49
C ILE A 4 14.06 -8.38 -4.81
N GLU A 5 15.24 -7.82 -4.70
CA GLU A 5 15.42 -6.49 -4.13
C GLU A 5 14.68 -5.43 -4.95
N LEU A 6 14.73 -5.55 -6.27
CA LEU A 6 14.03 -4.63 -7.16
C LEU A 6 12.52 -4.71 -6.96
N VAL A 7 11.97 -5.92 -6.86
CA VAL A 7 10.54 -6.12 -6.58
C VAL A 7 10.16 -5.49 -5.24
N CYS A 8 10.98 -5.71 -4.21
CA CYS A 8 10.74 -5.13 -2.88
C CYS A 8 10.73 -3.60 -2.92
N PHE A 9 11.67 -2.98 -3.65
CA PHE A 9 11.70 -1.53 -3.79
C PHE A 9 10.49 -1.00 -4.53
N LYS A 10 10.01 -1.71 -5.55
CA LYS A 10 8.77 -1.33 -6.26
C LYS A 10 7.57 -1.38 -5.31
N MET A 11 7.49 -2.42 -4.47
CA MET A 11 6.44 -2.53 -3.46
C MET A 11 6.48 -1.36 -2.49
N ILE A 12 7.65 -1.08 -1.95
CA ILE A 12 7.83 0.00 -0.96
C ILE A 12 7.41 1.34 -1.56
N SER A 13 7.85 1.62 -2.78
CA SER A 13 7.52 2.87 -3.46
C SER A 13 6.03 3.00 -3.73
N THR A 14 5.42 1.97 -4.30
CA THR A 14 4.00 1.97 -4.67
C THR A 14 3.10 2.02 -3.44
N LEU A 15 3.42 1.19 -2.44
CA LEU A 15 2.62 1.13 -1.22
C LEU A 15 2.84 2.36 -0.32
N GLY A 16 4.02 2.97 -0.40
CA GLY A 16 4.28 4.25 0.26
C GLY A 16 3.40 5.35 -0.31
N ALA A 17 3.22 5.38 -1.64
CA ALA A 17 2.31 6.32 -2.29
C ALA A 17 0.86 6.06 -1.85
N ALA A 18 0.46 4.80 -1.72
CA ALA A 18 -0.89 4.45 -1.23
C ALA A 18 -1.10 4.96 0.19
N ARG A 19 -0.14 4.71 1.08
CA ARG A 19 -0.22 5.14 2.49
C ARG A 19 -0.34 6.66 2.59
N SER A 20 0.47 7.38 1.82
CA SER A 20 0.42 8.85 1.81
C SER A 20 -0.95 9.36 1.38
N ALA A 21 -1.53 8.76 0.34
CA ALA A 21 -2.85 9.15 -0.15
C ALA A 21 -3.93 8.93 0.92
N PHE A 22 -3.90 7.78 1.61
CA PHE A 22 -4.87 7.50 2.67
C PHE A 22 -4.71 8.46 3.85
N MET A 23 -3.49 8.80 4.23
CA MET A 23 -3.24 9.75 5.31
C MET A 23 -3.72 11.16 4.94
N GLU A 24 -3.46 11.59 3.72
CA GLU A 24 -3.95 12.87 3.22
C GLU A 24 -5.48 12.91 3.17
N ALA A 25 -6.10 11.77 2.81
CA ALA A 25 -7.56 11.66 2.80
C ALA A 25 -8.16 11.90 4.18
N MET A 26 -7.54 11.36 5.21
CA MET A 26 -8.01 11.57 6.58
C MET A 26 -7.92 13.05 6.98
N VAL A 27 -6.85 13.72 6.59
CA VAL A 27 -6.71 15.17 6.85
C VAL A 27 -7.78 15.96 6.12
N ALA A 28 -8.03 15.64 4.85
CA ALA A 28 -9.08 16.29 4.05
C ALA A 28 -10.46 16.08 4.66
N ALA A 29 -10.75 14.87 5.13
CA ALA A 29 -12.03 14.56 5.78
C ALA A 29 -12.23 15.40 7.04
N LYS A 30 -11.20 15.54 7.86
CA LYS A 30 -11.25 16.35 9.08
C LYS A 30 -11.53 17.83 8.78
N LYS A 31 -11.11 18.31 7.62
CA LYS A 31 -11.34 19.69 7.19
C LYS A 31 -12.69 19.90 6.52
N GLY A 32 -13.46 18.83 6.32
CA GLY A 32 -14.73 18.89 5.62
C GLY A 32 -14.62 18.85 4.11
N ASN A 33 -13.43 18.56 3.58
CA ASN A 33 -13.19 18.46 2.13
C ASN A 33 -13.47 17.04 1.67
N PHE A 34 -14.74 16.65 1.66
CA PHE A 34 -15.14 15.26 1.46
C PHE A 34 -14.89 14.72 0.04
N GLU A 35 -15.07 15.56 -0.97
CA GLU A 35 -14.79 15.15 -2.35
C GLU A 35 -13.30 14.88 -2.56
N GLU A 36 -12.45 15.74 -2.01
CA GLU A 36 -11.00 15.56 -2.04
C GLU A 36 -10.61 14.28 -1.29
N ALA A 37 -11.20 14.08 -0.11
CA ALA A 37 -10.93 12.88 0.68
C ALA A 37 -11.29 11.61 -0.09
N GLN A 38 -12.44 11.59 -0.74
CA GLN A 38 -12.86 10.45 -1.55
C GLN A 38 -11.92 10.19 -2.72
N SER A 39 -11.52 11.26 -3.40
CA SER A 39 -10.57 11.17 -4.51
C SER A 39 -9.22 10.61 -4.07
N LEU A 40 -8.73 11.04 -2.91
CA LEU A 40 -7.47 10.55 -2.34
C LEU A 40 -7.57 9.07 -1.94
N ILE A 41 -8.72 8.64 -1.41
CA ILE A 41 -8.94 7.22 -1.10
C ILE A 41 -8.89 6.38 -2.37
N GLU A 42 -9.54 6.85 -3.44
CA GLU A 42 -9.52 6.14 -4.73
C GLU A 42 -8.11 6.04 -5.30
N GLU A 43 -7.34 7.11 -5.20
CA GLU A 43 -5.94 7.12 -5.63
C GLU A 43 -5.12 6.13 -4.82
N GLY A 44 -5.29 6.15 -3.49
CA GLY A 44 -4.61 5.22 -2.59
C GLY A 44 -4.96 3.78 -2.90
N GLN A 45 -6.23 3.51 -3.18
CA GLN A 45 -6.71 2.17 -3.52
C GLN A 45 -6.06 1.66 -4.81
N GLN A 46 -5.93 2.50 -5.83
CA GLN A 46 -5.27 2.13 -7.08
C GLN A 46 -3.81 1.77 -6.85
N GLN A 47 -3.10 2.55 -6.03
CA GLN A 47 -1.71 2.27 -5.70
C GLN A 47 -1.58 0.99 -4.87
N ARG A 48 -2.50 0.78 -3.92
CA ARG A 48 -2.51 -0.45 -3.12
C ARG A 48 -2.72 -1.69 -3.98
N LEU A 49 -3.65 -1.62 -4.93
CA LEU A 49 -3.91 -2.73 -5.85
C LEU A 49 -2.68 -3.03 -6.71
N LYS A 50 -2.00 -1.99 -7.17
CA LYS A 50 -0.75 -2.16 -7.93
C LYS A 50 0.32 -2.82 -7.08
N GLY A 51 0.46 -2.40 -5.83
CA GLY A 51 1.39 -3.01 -4.88
C GLY A 51 1.05 -4.48 -4.61
N HIS A 52 -0.22 -4.80 -4.54
CA HIS A 52 -0.70 -6.16 -4.35
C HIS A 52 -0.32 -7.05 -5.55
N GLU A 53 -0.44 -6.53 -6.77
CA GLU A 53 -0.03 -7.26 -7.98
C GLU A 53 1.46 -7.56 -7.97
N ILE A 54 2.28 -6.58 -7.56
CA ILE A 54 3.73 -6.77 -7.44
C ILE A 54 4.03 -7.83 -6.38
N HIS A 55 3.31 -7.81 -5.28
CA HIS A 55 3.45 -8.80 -4.21
C HIS A 55 3.13 -10.20 -4.71
N PHE A 56 2.15 -10.34 -5.58
CA PHE A 56 1.79 -11.62 -6.17
C PHE A 56 2.96 -12.25 -6.94
N GLU A 57 3.73 -11.43 -7.66
CA GLU A 57 4.95 -11.90 -8.34
C GLU A 57 5.94 -12.51 -7.35
N LEU A 58 6.08 -11.85 -6.18
CA LEU A 58 6.98 -12.30 -5.13
C LEU A 58 6.52 -13.65 -4.57
N LEU A 59 5.20 -13.80 -4.34
CA LEU A 59 4.63 -15.05 -3.85
C LEU A 59 4.83 -16.19 -4.85
N GLN A 60 4.70 -15.91 -6.16
CA GLN A 60 4.94 -16.90 -7.19
C GLN A 60 6.39 -17.37 -7.20
N LYS A 61 7.34 -16.46 -7.02
CA LYS A 61 8.77 -16.79 -6.93
C LYS A 61 9.04 -17.66 -5.71
N ASP A 62 8.43 -17.32 -4.57
CA ASP A 62 8.62 -18.06 -3.33
C ASP A 62 8.06 -19.48 -3.41
N SER A 63 6.98 -19.69 -4.15
CA SER A 63 6.35 -21.01 -4.30
C SER A 63 7.08 -21.90 -5.29
N SER A 64 8.05 -21.38 -6.06
CA SER A 64 8.87 -22.13 -7.00
C SER A 64 10.01 -22.84 -6.25
N GLU A 65 10.87 -23.56 -7.03
CA GLU A 65 12.06 -24.21 -6.47
C GLU A 65 13.05 -23.20 -5.88
N ASN A 66 13.05 -21.98 -6.42
CA ASN A 66 13.94 -20.88 -5.96
C ASN A 66 13.20 -20.03 -4.94
N LYS A 67 13.20 -20.49 -3.69
CA LYS A 67 12.56 -19.77 -2.61
C LYS A 67 13.19 -18.39 -2.42
N VAL A 68 12.36 -17.41 -2.04
CA VAL A 68 12.80 -16.07 -1.73
C VAL A 68 13.52 -16.10 -0.37
N SER A 69 14.75 -15.59 -0.34
CA SER A 69 15.53 -15.52 0.88
C SER A 69 14.97 -14.47 1.82
N PHE A 70 14.98 -14.78 3.09
CA PHE A 70 14.54 -13.89 4.14
C PHE A 70 15.50 -12.70 4.24
N SER A 71 14.96 -11.47 4.33
CA SER A 71 15.76 -10.26 4.46
C SER A 71 14.95 -9.17 5.14
N LEU A 72 15.65 -8.17 5.67
CA LEU A 72 14.99 -7.01 6.27
C LEU A 72 14.18 -6.23 5.22
N LEU A 73 14.72 -6.13 4.01
CA LEU A 73 14.04 -5.45 2.91
C LEU A 73 12.73 -6.15 2.55
N LEU A 74 12.75 -7.49 2.51
CA LEU A 74 11.55 -8.28 2.25
C LEU A 74 10.50 -8.05 3.34
N LEU A 75 10.91 -8.09 4.60
CA LEU A 75 10.02 -7.84 5.73
C LEU A 75 9.40 -6.46 5.66
N HIS A 76 10.21 -5.45 5.32
CA HIS A 76 9.74 -4.08 5.21
C HIS A 76 8.69 -3.95 4.10
N SER A 77 8.92 -4.61 2.95
CA SER A 77 7.96 -4.56 1.85
C SER A 77 6.64 -5.23 2.21
N GLU A 78 6.68 -6.36 2.93
CA GLU A 78 5.49 -7.05 3.41
C GLU A 78 4.71 -6.18 4.40
N ASP A 79 5.41 -5.53 5.32
CA ASP A 79 4.81 -4.63 6.29
C ASP A 79 4.12 -3.45 5.62
N GLN A 80 4.70 -2.90 4.56
CA GLN A 80 4.11 -1.80 3.80
C GLN A 80 2.77 -2.19 3.19
N LEU A 81 2.66 -3.42 2.67
CA LEU A 81 1.39 -3.92 2.11
C LEU A 81 0.31 -3.99 3.18
N MET A 82 0.63 -4.59 4.32
CA MET A 82 -0.33 -4.74 5.42
C MET A 82 -0.74 -3.38 5.98
N SER A 83 0.21 -2.46 6.12
CA SER A 83 -0.06 -1.11 6.59
C SER A 83 -0.99 -0.36 5.64
N ALA A 84 -0.77 -0.50 4.33
CA ALA A 84 -1.61 0.17 3.33
C ALA A 84 -3.04 -0.35 3.37
N GLU A 85 -3.23 -1.66 3.56
CA GLU A 85 -4.56 -2.26 3.66
C GLU A 85 -5.32 -1.72 4.88
N ILE A 86 -4.64 -1.64 6.03
CA ILE A 86 -5.25 -1.11 7.25
C ILE A 86 -5.57 0.37 7.11
N LEU A 87 -4.67 1.14 6.50
CA LEU A 87 -4.89 2.57 6.30
C LEU A 87 -6.04 2.85 5.33
N GLN A 88 -6.27 1.98 4.35
CA GLN A 88 -7.43 2.14 3.47
C GLN A 88 -8.72 2.05 4.29
N VAL A 89 -8.89 0.99 5.05
CA VAL A 89 -10.09 0.80 5.89
C VAL A 89 -10.24 1.95 6.87
N THR A 90 -9.14 2.35 7.51
CA THR A 90 -9.16 3.45 8.48
C THR A 90 -9.58 4.76 7.84
N SER A 91 -9.03 5.09 6.68
CA SER A 91 -9.37 6.34 5.98
C SER A 91 -10.83 6.36 5.54
N GLU A 92 -11.35 5.22 5.09
CA GLU A 92 -12.75 5.08 4.69
C GLU A 92 -13.67 5.31 5.90
N GLU A 93 -13.32 4.74 7.04
CA GLU A 93 -14.11 4.91 8.27
C GLU A 93 -14.02 6.34 8.80
N ILE A 94 -12.86 6.98 8.72
CA ILE A 94 -12.70 8.38 9.13
C ILE A 94 -13.55 9.29 8.24
N LEU A 95 -13.54 9.07 6.93
CA LEU A 95 -14.38 9.84 6.02
C LEU A 95 -15.86 9.68 6.39
N ALA A 96 -16.32 8.44 6.61
CA ALA A 96 -17.70 8.17 6.98
C ALA A 96 -18.07 8.85 8.30
N LEU A 97 -17.15 8.90 9.25
CA LEU A 97 -17.38 9.53 10.55
C LEU A 97 -17.61 11.03 10.44
N TYR A 98 -16.84 11.73 9.61
CA TYR A 98 -16.96 13.17 9.43
C TYR A 98 -18.05 13.58 8.44
N GLN A 99 -18.41 12.68 7.55
CA GLN A 99 -19.40 12.90 6.51
C GLN A 99 -20.85 12.69 7.06
#